data_83c0da7443f808eac215ddd628866c00
#
_entry.id   83c0da7443f808eac215ddd628866c00
#
_cell.length_a   1.000
_cell.length_b   1.000
_cell.length_c   1.000
_cell.angle_alpha   90.00
_cell.angle_beta   90.00
_cell.angle_gamma   90.00
#
_symmetry.space_group_name_H-M   'P 1'
#
loop_
_entity.id
_entity.type
_entity.pdbx_description
1 polymer ?
#
loop_
_entity_poly.entity_id
_entity_poly.type
_entity_poly.pdbx_seq_one_letter_code
_entity_poly.pdbx_strand_id
1 'polypeptide(L)'
;AYGTSPDGSQSDVTIHRFSCVDKDKLAMWITPGSRHLGAFFDEYCQRGEDMPISISIGLDPAVYMCCGFEAPTTPLGFNELQIAGALRGHAVELADCVTVPQKCIANAEYVLEGYLMHDETINEDVNGHGYAMPEFPGYTGGAKVCPVIKITAVTTRVNPIMESCIGPSHEHVSMAGIPTEASIYKMVETAIPGRLLNVHAAPCGGGKFVAIMQFKKSSK
;
A
#
# COMPACT_ATOMS: atom_id res chain seq x y z
N ALA A 1 -2.71 -0.32 -4.77
CA ALA A 1 -2.15 0.17 -6.04
C ALA A 1 -1.02 -0.73 -6.50
N TYR A 2 -0.90 -0.94 -7.81
CA TYR A 2 0.19 -1.66 -8.45
C TYR A 2 0.80 -0.79 -9.54
N GLY A 3 2.11 -0.71 -9.58
CA GLY A 3 2.85 0.07 -10.57
C GLY A 3 4.23 -0.54 -10.83
N THR A 4 4.89 -0.06 -11.89
CA THR A 4 6.21 -0.51 -12.32
C THR A 4 7.16 0.66 -12.49
N SER A 5 8.47 0.40 -12.36
CA SER A 5 9.50 1.34 -12.77
C SER A 5 9.38 1.66 -14.29
N PRO A 6 9.88 2.81 -14.75
CA PRO A 6 9.75 3.21 -16.17
C PRO A 6 10.39 2.24 -17.17
N ASP A 7 11.38 1.46 -16.73
CA ASP A 7 12.02 0.42 -17.55
C ASP A 7 11.34 -0.94 -17.45
N GLY A 8 10.28 -1.06 -16.60
CA GLY A 8 9.54 -2.29 -16.37
C GLY A 8 10.29 -3.37 -15.58
N SER A 9 11.51 -3.10 -15.09
CA SER A 9 12.33 -4.09 -14.41
C SER A 9 11.89 -4.40 -12.99
N GLN A 10 11.19 -3.46 -12.36
CA GLN A 10 10.70 -3.56 -10.98
C GLN A 10 9.21 -3.28 -10.91
N SER A 11 8.54 -3.87 -9.94
CA SER A 11 7.14 -3.63 -9.66
C SER A 11 6.90 -3.53 -8.17
N ASP A 12 5.89 -2.78 -7.79
CA ASP A 12 5.46 -2.59 -6.41
C ASP A 12 3.95 -2.74 -6.29
N VAL A 13 3.52 -3.32 -5.17
CA VAL A 13 2.13 -3.34 -4.75
C VAL A 13 2.03 -2.73 -3.36
N THR A 14 1.23 -1.70 -3.22
CA THR A 14 1.16 -0.93 -1.98
C THR A 14 -0.27 -0.49 -1.67
N ILE A 15 -0.54 -0.31 -0.38
CA ILE A 15 -1.81 0.24 0.08
C ILE A 15 -1.69 1.76 0.19
N HIS A 16 -2.66 2.46 -0.40
CA HIS A 16 -2.76 3.91 -0.35
C HIS A 16 -4.20 4.36 -0.08
N ARG A 17 -4.33 5.56 0.46
CA ARG A 17 -5.61 6.26 0.50
C ARG A 17 -5.81 7.08 -0.76
N PHE A 18 -7.04 7.17 -1.19
CA PHE A 18 -7.46 7.95 -2.36
C PHE A 18 -8.65 8.80 -2.01
N SER A 19 -8.67 10.04 -2.48
CA SER A 19 -9.85 10.91 -2.42
C SER A 19 -10.46 11.03 -3.81
N CYS A 20 -11.75 10.77 -3.95
CA CYS A 20 -12.48 11.02 -5.18
C CYS A 20 -12.65 12.53 -5.34
N VAL A 21 -11.93 13.13 -6.28
CA VAL A 21 -11.88 14.58 -6.45
C VAL A 21 -12.68 15.07 -7.64
N ASP A 22 -12.97 14.19 -8.61
CA ASP A 22 -13.82 14.44 -9.76
C ASP A 22 -14.37 13.10 -10.28
N LYS A 23 -15.19 13.15 -11.33
CA LYS A 23 -15.84 11.99 -11.95
C LYS A 23 -14.87 10.88 -12.35
N ASP A 24 -13.69 11.26 -12.85
CA ASP A 24 -12.64 10.37 -13.36
C ASP A 24 -11.27 10.66 -12.74
N LYS A 25 -11.23 11.36 -11.60
CA LYS A 25 -9.99 11.74 -10.95
C LYS A 25 -9.96 11.34 -9.48
N LEU A 26 -8.81 10.80 -9.07
CA LEU A 26 -8.47 10.51 -7.69
C LEU A 26 -7.25 11.33 -7.27
N ALA A 27 -7.25 11.83 -6.04
CA ALA A 27 -6.03 12.33 -5.39
C ALA A 27 -5.38 11.17 -4.63
N MET A 28 -4.08 10.97 -4.83
CA MET A 28 -3.32 9.90 -4.18
C MET A 28 -2.22 10.49 -3.30
N TRP A 29 -2.34 10.35 -1.98
CA TRP A 29 -1.24 10.76 -1.11
C TRP A 29 -0.10 9.74 -1.16
N ILE A 30 1.07 10.21 -1.58
CA ILE A 30 2.33 9.45 -1.55
C ILE A 30 3.25 10.14 -0.55
N THR A 31 3.63 9.42 0.51
CA THR A 31 4.62 9.95 1.46
C THR A 31 6.00 9.93 0.81
N PRO A 32 6.67 11.08 0.69
CA PRO A 32 7.99 11.15 0.05
C PRO A 32 8.99 10.18 0.68
N GLY A 33 9.70 9.41 -0.15
CA GLY A 33 10.76 8.50 0.25
C GLY A 33 10.33 7.27 1.05
N SER A 34 9.03 6.96 1.15
CA SER A 34 8.53 5.89 2.03
C SER A 34 8.17 4.60 1.31
N ARG A 35 7.90 4.62 0.01
CA ARG A 35 7.41 3.48 -0.77
C ARG A 35 8.13 3.37 -2.11
N HIS A 36 8.24 2.15 -2.63
CA HIS A 36 8.84 1.92 -3.95
C HIS A 36 8.04 2.61 -5.05
N LEU A 37 6.71 2.57 -4.96
CA LEU A 37 5.82 3.25 -5.91
C LEU A 37 6.11 4.75 -6.00
N GLY A 38 6.44 5.40 -4.86
CA GLY A 38 6.84 6.80 -4.83
C GLY A 38 8.15 7.03 -5.58
N ALA A 39 9.14 6.15 -5.40
CA ALA A 39 10.41 6.25 -6.13
C ALA A 39 10.20 6.06 -7.64
N PHE A 40 9.36 5.12 -8.05
CA PHE A 40 9.01 4.95 -9.47
C PHE A 40 8.33 6.19 -10.04
N PHE A 41 7.38 6.77 -9.30
CA PHE A 41 6.71 8.00 -9.71
C PHE A 41 7.68 9.16 -9.86
N ASP A 42 8.63 9.32 -8.95
CA ASP A 42 9.69 10.34 -9.06
C ASP A 42 10.51 10.17 -10.36
N GLU A 43 10.80 8.93 -10.77
CA GLU A 43 11.49 8.64 -12.02
C GLU A 43 10.64 9.03 -13.25
N TYR A 44 9.33 8.75 -13.25
CA TYR A 44 8.40 9.18 -14.30
C TYR A 44 8.34 10.71 -14.38
N CYS A 45 8.24 11.39 -13.24
CA CYS A 45 8.26 12.85 -13.18
C CYS A 45 9.55 13.45 -13.78
N GLN A 46 10.72 12.85 -13.51
CA GLN A 46 11.99 13.29 -14.08
C GLN A 46 12.05 13.13 -15.61
N ARG A 47 11.28 12.20 -16.16
CA ARG A 47 11.15 11.99 -17.62
C ARG A 47 10.06 12.86 -18.24
N GLY A 48 9.22 13.53 -17.43
CA GLY A 48 8.03 14.24 -17.90
C GLY A 48 6.96 13.30 -18.46
N GLU A 49 6.85 12.11 -17.87
CA GLU A 49 5.94 11.06 -18.30
C GLU A 49 4.93 10.73 -17.19
N ASP A 50 3.69 10.40 -17.57
CA ASP A 50 2.69 9.93 -16.65
C ASP A 50 2.90 8.44 -16.33
N MET A 51 2.76 8.07 -15.05
CA MET A 51 2.96 6.71 -14.60
C MET A 51 1.68 5.88 -14.79
N PRO A 52 1.69 4.82 -15.61
CA PRO A 52 0.56 3.90 -15.66
C PRO A 52 0.41 3.16 -14.33
N ILE A 53 -0.82 3.12 -13.82
CA ILE A 53 -1.13 2.54 -12.51
C ILE A 53 -2.44 1.76 -12.56
N SER A 54 -2.56 0.72 -11.74
CA SER A 54 -3.82 0.04 -11.46
C SER A 54 -4.13 0.02 -9.97
N ILE A 55 -5.41 0.16 -9.63
CA ILE A 55 -5.91 0.11 -8.25
C ILE A 55 -6.89 -1.04 -8.19
N SER A 56 -6.56 -2.06 -7.41
CA SER A 56 -7.39 -3.25 -7.22
C SER A 56 -8.09 -3.18 -5.87
N ILE A 57 -9.38 -3.43 -5.83
CA ILE A 57 -10.25 -3.40 -4.63
C ILE A 57 -10.97 -4.74 -4.53
N GLY A 58 -11.14 -5.25 -3.29
CA GLY A 58 -11.74 -6.57 -3.06
C GLY A 58 -10.74 -7.68 -3.39
N LEU A 59 -9.74 -7.85 -2.53
CA LEU A 59 -8.61 -8.75 -2.74
C LEU A 59 -8.57 -9.83 -1.66
N ASP A 60 -7.82 -10.88 -1.95
CA ASP A 60 -7.39 -11.86 -0.96
C ASP A 60 -6.67 -11.15 0.22
N PRO A 61 -7.02 -11.46 1.49
CA PRO A 61 -6.38 -10.85 2.66
C PRO A 61 -4.85 -10.94 2.68
N ALA A 62 -4.25 -12.00 2.11
CA ALA A 62 -2.80 -12.11 2.00
C ALA A 62 -2.20 -11.03 1.09
N VAL A 63 -2.93 -10.61 0.06
CA VAL A 63 -2.49 -9.51 -0.83
C VAL A 63 -2.60 -8.16 -0.10
N TYR A 64 -3.67 -7.91 0.64
CA TYR A 64 -3.77 -6.71 1.48
C TYR A 64 -2.65 -6.65 2.51
N MET A 65 -2.37 -7.78 3.17
CA MET A 65 -1.30 -7.88 4.15
C MET A 65 0.06 -7.53 3.54
N CYS A 66 0.38 -8.09 2.37
CA CYS A 66 1.67 -7.83 1.74
C CYS A 66 1.85 -6.37 1.32
N CYS A 67 0.77 -5.66 0.97
CA CYS A 67 0.80 -4.23 0.65
C CYS A 67 1.17 -3.33 1.86
N GLY A 68 1.15 -3.85 3.07
CA GLY A 68 1.51 -3.14 4.31
C GLY A 68 2.99 -3.22 4.67
N PHE A 69 3.78 -4.04 3.98
CA PHE A 69 5.21 -4.12 4.23
C PHE A 69 5.95 -2.89 3.71
N GLU A 70 7.05 -2.56 4.36
CA GLU A 70 7.87 -1.37 4.07
C GLU A 70 9.36 -1.71 4.26
N ALA A 71 10.23 -0.82 3.74
CA ALA A 71 11.64 -0.88 4.08
C ALA A 71 11.86 -0.79 5.61
N PRO A 72 12.84 -1.50 6.18
CA PRO A 72 13.87 -2.31 5.51
C PRO A 72 13.45 -3.77 5.25
N THR A 73 12.21 -4.17 5.52
CA THR A 73 11.78 -5.57 5.37
C THR A 73 11.69 -5.94 3.90
N THR A 74 11.15 -5.05 3.08
CA THR A 74 11.09 -5.15 1.63
C THR A 74 11.97 -4.04 1.03
N PRO A 75 13.25 -4.31 0.71
CA PRO A 75 14.11 -3.33 0.06
C PRO A 75 13.65 -3.04 -1.37
N LEU A 76 14.06 -1.90 -1.92
CA LEU A 76 13.77 -1.54 -3.31
C LEU A 76 14.15 -2.68 -4.27
N GLY A 77 13.23 -3.02 -5.18
CA GLY A 77 13.35 -4.18 -6.08
C GLY A 77 12.77 -5.49 -5.54
N PHE A 78 12.35 -5.53 -4.28
CA PHE A 78 11.58 -6.66 -3.74
C PHE A 78 10.12 -6.51 -4.14
N ASN A 79 9.52 -7.57 -4.67
CA ASN A 79 8.10 -7.58 -5.00
C ASN A 79 7.31 -8.21 -3.84
N GLU A 80 6.47 -7.41 -3.19
CA GLU A 80 5.68 -7.80 -2.01
C GLU A 80 4.68 -8.92 -2.31
N LEU A 81 4.26 -9.09 -3.56
CA LEU A 81 3.41 -10.23 -3.97
C LEU A 81 4.05 -11.59 -3.70
N GLN A 82 5.39 -11.66 -3.56
CA GLN A 82 6.08 -12.88 -3.12
C GLN A 82 5.68 -13.28 -1.71
N ILE A 83 5.46 -12.30 -0.82
CA ILE A 83 4.98 -12.55 0.55
C ILE A 83 3.55 -13.12 0.49
N ALA A 84 2.67 -12.50 -0.30
CA ALA A 84 1.32 -13.01 -0.48
C ALA A 84 1.32 -14.43 -1.07
N GLY A 85 2.16 -14.68 -2.07
CA GLY A 85 2.32 -16.01 -2.67
C GLY A 85 2.81 -17.05 -1.66
N ALA A 86 3.75 -16.70 -0.81
CA ALA A 86 4.24 -17.58 0.26
C ALA A 86 3.15 -17.92 1.29
N LEU A 87 2.35 -16.91 1.70
CA LEU A 87 1.23 -17.12 2.62
C LEU A 87 0.12 -17.98 2.02
N ARG A 88 -0.16 -17.84 0.73
CA ARG A 88 -1.21 -18.58 0.02
C ARG A 88 -0.77 -19.98 -0.44
N GLY A 89 0.53 -20.23 -0.49
CA GLY A 89 1.10 -21.45 -1.07
C GLY A 89 1.12 -21.49 -2.60
N HIS A 90 0.71 -20.43 -3.28
CA HIS A 90 0.77 -20.27 -4.73
C HIS A 90 0.90 -18.80 -5.14
N ALA A 91 1.43 -18.54 -6.32
CA ALA A 91 1.64 -17.18 -6.82
C ALA A 91 0.33 -16.38 -6.91
N VAL A 92 0.43 -15.07 -6.74
CA VAL A 92 -0.67 -14.15 -7.04
C VAL A 92 -0.77 -13.99 -8.56
N GLU A 93 -1.94 -14.22 -9.10
CA GLU A 93 -2.21 -14.09 -10.52
C GLU A 93 -2.36 -12.61 -10.91
N LEU A 94 -1.69 -12.21 -11.98
CA LEU A 94 -1.78 -10.90 -12.58
C LEU A 94 -2.42 -11.00 -13.97
N ALA A 95 -3.24 -10.01 -14.30
CA ALA A 95 -3.82 -9.83 -15.65
C ALA A 95 -3.33 -8.52 -16.25
N ASP A 96 -3.42 -8.41 -17.58
CA ASP A 96 -3.17 -7.14 -18.26
C ASP A 96 -4.36 -6.20 -18.06
N CYS A 97 -4.09 -4.94 -17.79
CA CYS A 97 -5.07 -3.88 -17.82
C CYS A 97 -5.60 -3.67 -19.25
N VAL A 98 -6.81 -3.16 -19.38
CA VAL A 98 -7.48 -2.98 -20.68
C VAL A 98 -7.04 -1.70 -21.37
N THR A 99 -6.78 -0.63 -20.61
CA THR A 99 -6.59 0.72 -21.15
C THR A 99 -5.19 1.30 -20.89
N VAL A 100 -4.42 0.70 -20.00
CA VAL A 100 -3.07 1.15 -19.68
C VAL A 100 -2.06 0.02 -19.80
N PRO A 101 -0.78 0.28 -20.14
CA PRO A 101 0.25 -0.73 -20.26
C PRO A 101 0.75 -1.18 -18.87
N GLN A 102 -0.16 -1.70 -18.05
CA GLN A 102 0.11 -2.12 -16.68
C GLN A 102 -0.57 -3.46 -16.37
N LYS A 103 -0.11 -4.14 -15.32
CA LYS A 103 -0.75 -5.32 -14.74
C LYS A 103 -1.68 -4.91 -13.59
N CYS A 104 -2.67 -5.75 -13.33
CA CYS A 104 -3.53 -5.65 -12.14
C CYS A 104 -3.66 -7.04 -11.47
N ILE A 105 -4.18 -7.07 -10.25
CA ILE A 105 -4.47 -8.35 -9.57
C ILE A 105 -5.68 -9.00 -10.25
N ALA A 106 -5.48 -10.18 -10.84
CA ALA A 106 -6.46 -10.84 -11.71
C ALA A 106 -7.79 -11.16 -11.02
N ASN A 107 -7.76 -11.47 -9.72
CA ASN A 107 -8.94 -11.88 -8.94
C ASN A 107 -9.56 -10.76 -8.10
N ALA A 108 -9.25 -9.49 -8.41
CA ALA A 108 -9.88 -8.33 -7.77
C ALA A 108 -11.37 -8.24 -8.10
N GLU A 109 -12.16 -7.70 -7.17
CA GLU A 109 -13.58 -7.42 -7.40
C GLU A 109 -13.77 -6.21 -8.33
N TYR A 110 -12.93 -5.17 -8.15
CA TYR A 110 -12.85 -3.98 -8.99
C TYR A 110 -11.40 -3.67 -9.32
N VAL A 111 -11.16 -3.21 -10.53
CA VAL A 111 -9.89 -2.63 -10.95
C VAL A 111 -10.14 -1.27 -11.58
N LEU A 112 -9.51 -0.23 -11.03
CA LEU A 112 -9.44 1.09 -11.64
C LEU A 112 -8.11 1.18 -12.37
N GLU A 113 -8.14 1.56 -13.63
CA GLU A 113 -6.97 1.72 -14.48
C GLU A 113 -6.79 3.18 -14.83
N GLY A 114 -5.56 3.66 -14.86
CA GLY A 114 -5.31 5.05 -15.18
C GLY A 114 -3.83 5.44 -15.16
N TYR A 115 -3.61 6.74 -15.15
CA TYR A 115 -2.29 7.34 -15.11
C TYR A 115 -2.17 8.27 -13.91
N LEU A 116 -1.12 8.10 -13.13
CA LEU A 116 -0.69 9.06 -12.12
C LEU A 116 0.06 10.18 -12.85
N MET A 117 -0.54 11.37 -12.84
CA MET A 117 -0.10 12.52 -13.63
C MET A 117 1.15 13.14 -13.04
N HIS A 118 2.18 13.35 -13.85
CA HIS A 118 3.46 13.93 -13.41
C HIS A 118 3.38 15.44 -13.15
N ASP A 119 2.44 16.13 -13.78
CA ASP A 119 2.31 17.60 -13.79
C ASP A 119 0.98 18.11 -13.19
N GLU A 120 0.10 17.21 -12.71
CA GLU A 120 -1.19 17.61 -12.12
C GLU A 120 -1.25 17.25 -10.63
N THR A 121 -1.55 18.25 -9.80
CA THR A 121 -1.77 18.07 -8.36
C THR A 121 -3.06 18.73 -7.92
N ILE A 122 -3.69 18.19 -6.87
CA ILE A 122 -4.91 18.72 -6.28
C ILE A 122 -4.91 18.57 -4.77
N ASN A 123 -5.60 19.47 -4.06
CA ASN A 123 -5.83 19.28 -2.63
C ASN A 123 -6.84 18.15 -2.43
N GLU A 124 -6.50 17.13 -1.62
CA GLU A 124 -7.38 16.01 -1.33
C GLU A 124 -8.65 16.38 -0.54
N ASP A 125 -8.66 17.56 0.10
CA ASP A 125 -9.84 18.13 0.76
C ASP A 125 -10.71 18.88 -0.23
N VAL A 126 -11.54 18.15 -0.96
CA VAL A 126 -12.47 18.73 -1.96
C VAL A 126 -13.60 19.55 -1.34
N ASN A 127 -13.84 19.43 -0.05
CA ASN A 127 -14.93 20.10 0.66
C ASN A 127 -14.47 21.31 1.49
N GLY A 128 -13.18 21.57 1.58
CA GLY A 128 -12.61 22.71 2.32
C GLY A 128 -12.74 22.62 3.84
N HIS A 129 -12.78 21.40 4.38
CA HIS A 129 -12.91 21.17 5.83
C HIS A 129 -11.57 21.26 6.59
N GLY A 130 -10.44 21.36 5.89
CA GLY A 130 -9.09 21.36 6.46
C GLY A 130 -8.54 19.95 6.74
N TYR A 131 -9.29 18.90 6.45
CA TYR A 131 -8.87 17.51 6.58
C TYR A 131 -9.45 16.63 5.46
N ALA A 132 -8.75 15.55 5.12
CA ALA A 132 -9.19 14.64 4.08
C ALA A 132 -10.03 13.49 4.64
N MET A 133 -9.49 12.77 5.63
CA MET A 133 -10.14 11.60 6.22
C MET A 133 -9.54 11.27 7.60
N PRO A 134 -10.26 10.48 8.42
CA PRO A 134 -9.70 9.92 9.65
C PRO A 134 -8.53 9.00 9.33
N GLU A 135 -7.45 9.13 10.10
CA GLU A 135 -6.29 8.25 10.02
C GLU A 135 -6.51 6.98 10.87
N PHE A 136 -5.76 5.91 10.57
CA PHE A 136 -5.86 4.62 11.26
C PHE A 136 -5.71 4.68 12.79
N PRO A 137 -4.94 5.62 13.40
CA PRO A 137 -4.85 5.73 14.85
C PRO A 137 -6.07 6.41 15.51
N GLY A 138 -7.06 6.85 14.73
CA GLY A 138 -8.27 7.52 15.25
C GLY A 138 -8.19 9.04 15.31
N TYR A 139 -7.19 9.64 14.69
CA TYR A 139 -7.05 11.09 14.56
C TYR A 139 -7.34 11.53 13.12
N THR A 140 -7.76 12.76 12.96
CA THR A 140 -7.97 13.35 11.64
C THR A 140 -6.64 13.95 11.15
N GLY A 141 -6.17 13.49 10.00
CA GLY A 141 -4.99 14.04 9.33
C GLY A 141 -5.30 15.33 8.59
N GLY A 142 -4.34 16.28 8.55
CA GLY A 142 -4.45 17.47 7.72
C GLY A 142 -4.46 17.09 6.23
N ALA A 143 -5.28 17.80 5.45
CA ALA A 143 -5.34 17.62 4.00
C ALA A 143 -4.01 17.94 3.31
N LYS A 144 -3.71 17.23 2.25
CA LYS A 144 -2.47 17.34 1.47
C LYS A 144 -2.75 17.72 0.03
N VAL A 145 -1.79 18.37 -0.59
CA VAL A 145 -1.73 18.48 -2.05
C VAL A 145 -1.12 17.17 -2.58
N CYS A 146 -1.87 16.50 -3.42
CA CYS A 146 -1.55 15.16 -3.90
C CYS A 146 -1.46 15.13 -5.41
N PRO A 147 -0.63 14.25 -6.01
CA PRO A 147 -0.73 13.92 -7.42
C PRO A 147 -2.12 13.39 -7.78
N VAL A 148 -2.54 13.66 -9.01
CA VAL A 148 -3.83 13.22 -9.55
C VAL A 148 -3.66 11.92 -10.32
N ILE A 149 -4.55 10.96 -10.09
CA ILE A 149 -4.73 9.82 -10.98
C ILE A 149 -5.91 10.12 -11.89
N LYS A 150 -5.69 10.10 -13.20
CA LYS A 150 -6.75 10.14 -14.21
C LYS A 150 -7.17 8.72 -14.55
N ILE A 151 -8.42 8.38 -14.21
CA ILE A 151 -8.98 7.04 -14.46
C ILE A 151 -9.42 6.94 -15.92
N THR A 152 -9.00 5.86 -16.56
CA THR A 152 -9.33 5.57 -17.97
C THR A 152 -10.34 4.44 -18.12
N ALA A 153 -10.39 3.52 -17.16
CA ALA A 153 -11.37 2.46 -17.10
C ALA A 153 -11.61 1.95 -15.68
N VAL A 154 -12.79 1.40 -15.47
CA VAL A 154 -13.14 0.60 -14.29
C VAL A 154 -13.65 -0.73 -14.78
N THR A 155 -12.97 -1.81 -14.44
CA THR A 155 -13.37 -3.18 -14.74
C THR A 155 -13.81 -3.89 -13.46
N THR A 156 -14.74 -4.82 -13.57
CA THR A 156 -15.32 -5.51 -12.41
C THR A 156 -15.54 -6.99 -12.70
N ARG A 157 -15.62 -7.80 -11.65
CA ARG A 157 -16.22 -9.14 -11.75
C ARG A 157 -17.71 -9.04 -12.06
N VAL A 158 -18.27 -10.15 -12.49
CA VAL A 158 -19.73 -10.29 -12.56
C VAL A 158 -20.28 -10.34 -11.13
N ASN A 159 -21.17 -9.42 -10.77
CA ASN A 159 -21.71 -9.23 -9.41
C ASN A 159 -20.62 -8.99 -8.36
N PRO A 160 -19.80 -7.93 -8.50
CA PRO A 160 -18.68 -7.67 -7.63
C PRO A 160 -19.12 -7.28 -6.22
N ILE A 161 -18.29 -7.61 -5.22
CA ILE A 161 -18.47 -7.22 -3.84
C ILE A 161 -17.55 -6.04 -3.54
N MET A 162 -18.12 -4.93 -3.09
CA MET A 162 -17.32 -3.78 -2.67
C MET A 162 -16.75 -4.03 -1.28
N GLU A 163 -15.43 -4.08 -1.20
CA GLU A 163 -14.72 -4.09 0.06
C GLU A 163 -14.38 -2.66 0.47
N SER A 164 -14.54 -2.35 1.74
CA SER A 164 -14.18 -1.07 2.31
C SER A 164 -13.53 -1.26 3.67
N CYS A 165 -12.32 -0.74 3.84
CA CYS A 165 -11.63 -0.67 5.12
C CYS A 165 -11.92 0.69 5.75
N ILE A 166 -12.83 0.72 6.73
CA ILE A 166 -13.19 1.93 7.44
C ILE A 166 -12.25 2.12 8.62
N GLY A 167 -11.45 3.16 8.59
CA GLY A 167 -10.57 3.50 9.72
C GLY A 167 -11.27 4.46 10.72
N PRO A 168 -10.89 4.41 12.01
CA PRO A 168 -10.06 3.39 12.64
C PRO A 168 -10.84 2.10 12.90
N SER A 169 -10.25 0.95 12.56
CA SER A 169 -10.88 -0.36 12.78
C SER A 169 -9.84 -1.42 13.14
N HIS A 170 -10.26 -2.54 13.70
CA HIS A 170 -9.38 -3.67 13.98
C HIS A 170 -8.71 -4.21 12.71
N GLU A 171 -9.42 -4.23 11.61
CA GLU A 171 -8.91 -4.63 10.30
C GLU A 171 -7.75 -3.71 9.86
N HIS A 172 -7.95 -2.40 9.94
CA HIS A 172 -6.93 -1.42 9.59
C HIS A 172 -5.69 -1.56 10.50
N VAL A 173 -5.91 -1.70 11.82
CA VAL A 173 -4.84 -1.92 12.80
C VAL A 173 -4.08 -3.22 12.52
N SER A 174 -4.78 -4.30 12.15
CA SER A 174 -4.16 -5.58 11.83
C SER A 174 -3.32 -5.53 10.55
N MET A 175 -3.82 -4.87 9.51
CA MET A 175 -3.07 -4.66 8.26
C MET A 175 -1.79 -3.83 8.48
N ALA A 176 -1.79 -2.91 9.43
CA ALA A 176 -0.60 -2.17 9.82
C ALA A 176 0.32 -2.97 10.76
N GLY A 177 -0.26 -3.68 11.72
CA GLY A 177 0.44 -4.32 12.83
C GLY A 177 1.24 -5.56 12.41
N ILE A 178 0.64 -6.46 11.66
CA ILE A 178 1.31 -7.72 11.28
C ILE A 178 2.58 -7.48 10.45
N PRO A 179 2.59 -6.62 9.42
CA PRO A 179 3.82 -6.25 8.73
C PRO A 179 4.85 -5.58 9.63
N THR A 180 4.38 -4.76 10.59
CA THR A 180 5.26 -4.10 11.57
C THR A 180 5.92 -5.12 12.50
N GLU A 181 5.18 -6.12 13.01
CA GLU A 181 5.73 -7.21 13.81
C GLU A 181 6.82 -7.98 13.07
N ALA A 182 6.56 -8.35 11.81
CA ALA A 182 7.52 -9.05 10.97
C ALA A 182 8.78 -8.19 10.72
N SER A 183 8.63 -6.89 10.50
CA SER A 183 9.73 -5.96 10.31
C SER A 183 10.60 -5.85 11.56
N ILE A 184 9.99 -5.68 12.73
CA ILE A 184 10.69 -5.63 14.02
C ILE A 184 11.39 -6.96 14.27
N TYR A 185 10.70 -8.10 14.04
CA TYR A 185 11.28 -9.42 14.22
C TYR A 185 12.55 -9.59 13.36
N LYS A 186 12.48 -9.27 12.08
CA LYS A 186 13.60 -9.36 11.16
C LYS A 186 14.79 -8.47 11.58
N MET A 187 14.52 -7.23 11.99
CA MET A 187 15.56 -6.29 12.43
C MET A 187 16.24 -6.77 13.72
N VAL A 188 15.48 -7.18 14.71
CA VAL A 188 16.01 -7.64 16.00
C VAL A 188 16.76 -8.96 15.83
N GLU A 189 16.23 -9.89 15.03
CA GLU A 189 16.91 -11.17 14.77
C GLU A 189 18.23 -10.98 14.02
N THR A 190 18.33 -9.96 13.17
CA THR A 190 19.58 -9.57 12.51
C THR A 190 20.61 -9.01 13.52
N ALA A 191 20.14 -8.20 14.48
CA ALA A 191 21.01 -7.54 15.46
C ALA A 191 21.45 -8.48 16.59
N ILE A 192 20.57 -9.33 17.08
CA ILE A 192 20.79 -10.26 18.22
C ILE A 192 20.15 -11.62 17.95
N PRO A 193 20.75 -12.45 17.06
CA PRO A 193 20.16 -13.70 16.58
C PRO A 193 19.75 -14.66 17.70
N GLY A 194 18.56 -15.26 17.52
CA GLY A 194 18.04 -16.31 18.41
C GLY A 194 17.64 -15.85 19.82
N ARG A 195 17.58 -14.54 20.07
CA ARG A 195 17.21 -13.97 21.37
C ARG A 195 15.73 -13.57 21.44
N LEU A 196 15.17 -13.11 20.35
CA LEU A 196 13.75 -12.70 20.27
C LEU A 196 12.86 -13.94 20.24
N LEU A 197 11.84 -13.97 21.07
CA LEU A 197 10.83 -15.05 21.11
C LEU A 197 9.54 -14.64 20.40
N ASN A 198 9.12 -13.41 20.61
CA ASN A 198 7.88 -12.89 20.02
C ASN A 198 7.89 -11.37 19.93
N VAL A 199 7.09 -10.85 19.02
CA VAL A 199 6.80 -9.42 18.86
C VAL A 199 5.30 -9.24 18.75
N HIS A 200 4.76 -8.21 19.38
CA HIS A 200 3.37 -7.81 19.24
C HIS A 200 3.28 -6.29 19.04
N ALA A 201 2.75 -5.88 17.91
CA ALA A 201 2.41 -4.49 17.62
C ALA A 201 1.01 -4.21 18.19
N ALA A 202 0.99 -3.60 19.38
CA ALA A 202 -0.23 -3.50 20.17
C ALA A 202 -1.31 -2.63 19.52
N PRO A 203 -2.59 -3.05 19.52
CA PRO A 203 -3.71 -2.28 18.96
C PRO A 203 -3.87 -0.90 19.59
N CYS A 204 -3.52 -0.73 20.87
CA CYS A 204 -3.57 0.57 21.55
C CYS A 204 -2.61 1.62 20.92
N GLY A 205 -1.60 1.17 20.19
CA GLY A 205 -0.71 1.99 19.39
C GLY A 205 -1.04 1.95 17.89
N GLY A 206 -2.27 1.60 17.50
CA GLY A 206 -2.67 1.51 16.09
C GLY A 206 -1.89 0.47 15.29
N GLY A 207 -1.26 -0.51 15.96
CA GLY A 207 -0.40 -1.51 15.31
C GLY A 207 0.98 -0.99 14.86
N LYS A 208 1.33 0.27 15.15
CA LYS A 208 2.62 0.87 14.71
C LYS A 208 3.40 1.59 15.80
N PHE A 209 2.74 2.17 16.81
CA PHE A 209 3.39 3.07 17.76
C PHE A 209 3.75 2.41 19.10
N VAL A 210 3.25 1.20 19.37
CA VAL A 210 3.58 0.44 20.58
C VAL A 210 3.92 -0.99 20.19
N ALA A 211 5.15 -1.39 20.45
CA ALA A 211 5.62 -2.76 20.25
C ALA A 211 6.02 -3.41 21.57
N ILE A 212 5.54 -4.63 21.79
CA ILE A 212 5.90 -5.47 22.93
C ILE A 212 6.80 -6.58 22.41
N MET A 213 8.01 -6.69 22.94
CA MET A 213 8.98 -7.70 22.53
C MET A 213 9.30 -8.65 23.70
N GLN A 214 9.21 -9.93 23.43
CA GLN A 214 9.57 -10.98 24.39
C GLN A 214 10.94 -11.57 24.05
N PHE A 215 11.84 -11.55 25.01
CA PHE A 215 13.20 -12.08 24.84
C PHE A 215 13.45 -13.30 25.72
N LYS A 216 14.33 -14.20 25.25
CA LYS A 216 14.91 -15.23 26.09
C LYS A 216 15.69 -14.58 27.22
N LYS A 217 15.45 -15.05 28.46
CA LYS A 217 16.26 -14.64 29.61
C LYS A 217 17.73 -14.98 29.36
N SER A 218 18.62 -14.03 29.62
CA SER A 218 20.06 -14.35 29.64
C SER A 218 20.37 -15.23 30.83
N SER A 219 21.07 -16.35 30.63
CA SER A 219 21.78 -17.00 31.71
C SER A 219 22.87 -16.02 32.19
N LYS A 220 22.89 -15.69 33.46
CA LYS A 220 24.09 -15.08 34.06
C LYS A 220 25.21 -16.06 34.03
#